data_011ad4157733217712bfc2994aa73685
#
_entry.id   011ad4157733217712bfc2994aa73685
#
_cell.length_a   1.000
_cell.length_b   1.000
_cell.length_c   1.000
_cell.angle_alpha   90.00
_cell.angle_beta   90.00
_cell.angle_gamma   90.00
#
_symmetry.space_group_name_H-M   'P 1'
#
loop_
_entity.id
_entity.type
_entity.pdbx_description
1 polymer ?
#
loop_
_entity_poly.entity_id
_entity_poly.type
_entity_poly.pdbx_seq_one_letter_code
_entity_poly.pdbx_strand_id
1 'polypeptide(L)'
;DRLGTRPMIITWPIGGEAEFKGIIDIVKMKALVWHDEQLGAKFDEVEIPAEYADKAAELRASLVEMAVEEDDALLEAYLESGKEPSFEDLQRCIRHGAINFKFVPVMCGSAFKNKGVQPLLDAVVAYLPSPLDIPAVRGTDPKGNEVERPADDKAPFAGLAFKIMDDPFVGSITFVRV
;
A
#
# COMPACT_ATOMS: atom_id res chain seq x y z
N ASP A 1 4.20 9.37 16.51
CA ASP A 1 3.76 9.56 17.90
C ASP A 1 2.27 9.88 18.04
N ARG A 2 1.70 10.79 17.24
CA ARG A 2 0.28 11.20 17.38
C ARG A 2 -0.72 10.13 16.95
N LEU A 3 -0.36 9.28 16.00
CA LEU A 3 -1.26 8.25 15.44
C LEU A 3 -1.08 6.88 16.12
N GLY A 4 -0.06 6.71 16.98
CA GLY A 4 0.21 5.45 17.67
C GLY A 4 0.52 4.28 16.73
N THR A 5 0.95 4.55 15.50
CA THR A 5 1.28 3.54 14.50
C THR A 5 2.79 3.52 14.21
N ARG A 6 3.28 2.38 13.73
CA ARG A 6 4.67 2.19 13.30
C ARG A 6 4.75 2.48 11.78
N PRO A 7 5.34 3.59 11.33
CA PRO A 7 5.44 3.89 9.89
C PRO A 7 6.54 3.05 9.25
N MET A 8 6.26 2.48 8.07
CA MET A 8 7.25 1.83 7.22
C MET A 8 7.44 2.68 5.97
N ILE A 9 8.62 3.24 5.78
CA ILE A 9 8.92 4.09 4.63
C ILE A 9 9.13 3.23 3.38
N ILE A 10 8.21 3.31 2.44
CA ILE A 10 8.26 2.58 1.15
C ILE A 10 8.95 3.42 0.08
N THR A 11 8.72 4.74 0.09
CA THR A 11 9.38 5.64 -0.86
C THR A 11 9.94 6.86 -0.17
N TRP A 12 11.07 7.37 -0.71
CA TRP A 12 11.73 8.59 -0.21
C TRP A 12 11.80 9.65 -1.32
N PRO A 13 11.56 10.95 -1.05
CA PRO A 13 11.52 11.97 -2.08
C PRO A 13 12.92 12.34 -2.61
N ILE A 14 13.01 12.61 -3.92
CA ILE A 14 14.16 13.21 -4.57
C ILE A 14 13.84 14.69 -4.79
N GLY A 15 14.49 15.56 -4.02
CA GLY A 15 14.16 16.98 -3.94
C GLY A 15 12.90 17.27 -3.12
N GLY A 16 12.56 18.54 -2.94
CA GLY A 16 11.38 18.96 -2.18
C GLY A 16 10.68 20.16 -2.83
N GLU A 17 9.41 20.36 -2.54
CA GLU A 17 8.60 21.47 -3.01
C GLU A 17 8.68 21.67 -4.54
N ALA A 18 9.25 22.82 -4.99
CA ALA A 18 9.42 23.11 -6.41
C ALA A 18 10.43 22.18 -7.10
N GLU A 19 11.44 21.72 -6.36
CA GLU A 19 12.53 20.87 -6.82
C GLU A 19 12.20 19.36 -6.77
N PHE A 20 10.95 18.97 -6.47
CA PHE A 20 10.55 17.58 -6.43
C PHE A 20 10.62 16.95 -7.82
N LYS A 21 11.61 16.07 -8.03
CA LYS A 21 11.92 15.41 -9.31
C LYS A 21 11.38 13.98 -9.39
N GLY A 22 11.31 13.29 -8.25
CA GLY A 22 10.97 11.89 -8.23
C GLY A 22 10.99 11.29 -6.83
N ILE A 23 11.03 9.97 -6.79
CA ILE A 23 11.06 9.19 -5.54
C ILE A 23 12.12 8.09 -5.63
N ILE A 24 12.61 7.65 -4.49
CA ILE A 24 13.40 6.43 -4.35
C ILE A 24 12.45 5.35 -3.84
N ASP A 25 12.32 4.27 -4.58
CA ASP A 25 11.62 3.06 -4.17
C ASP A 25 12.57 2.23 -3.27
N ILE A 26 12.28 2.21 -1.98
CA ILE A 26 13.11 1.52 -0.97
C ILE A 26 12.95 0.00 -1.08
N VAL A 27 11.83 -0.48 -1.62
CA VAL A 27 11.61 -1.93 -1.80
C VAL A 27 12.42 -2.46 -2.97
N LYS A 28 12.51 -1.71 -4.08
CA LYS A 28 13.28 -2.08 -5.28
C LYS A 28 14.72 -1.58 -5.27
N MET A 29 15.03 -0.60 -4.40
CA MET A 29 16.31 0.12 -4.38
C MET A 29 16.63 0.76 -5.74
N LYS A 30 15.65 1.48 -6.28
CA LYS A 30 15.75 2.25 -7.53
C LYS A 30 15.16 3.64 -7.37
N ALA A 31 15.61 4.57 -8.17
CA ALA A 31 15.02 5.89 -8.27
C ALA A 31 14.04 5.97 -9.45
N LEU A 32 12.87 6.55 -9.22
CA LEU A 32 11.84 6.81 -10.23
C LEU A 32 11.79 8.31 -10.47
N VAL A 33 12.17 8.75 -11.68
CA VAL A 33 12.29 10.17 -12.02
C VAL A 33 11.31 10.53 -13.13
N TRP A 34 10.52 11.57 -12.90
CA TRP A 34 9.53 12.08 -13.84
C TRP A 34 10.08 13.28 -14.61
N HIS A 35 9.77 13.32 -15.91
CA HIS A 35 10.07 14.46 -16.77
C HIS A 35 8.85 15.36 -16.92
N ASP A 36 9.02 16.66 -16.72
CA ASP A 36 7.90 17.63 -16.69
C ASP A 36 7.18 17.73 -18.04
N GLU A 37 7.85 17.45 -19.15
CA GLU A 37 7.30 17.50 -20.51
C GLU A 37 6.15 16.51 -20.77
N GLN A 38 5.97 15.51 -19.92
CA GLN A 38 5.00 14.42 -20.12
C GLN A 38 3.85 14.44 -19.12
N LEU A 39 3.65 15.54 -18.40
CA LEU A 39 2.57 15.70 -17.41
C LEU A 39 2.48 14.54 -16.40
N GLY A 40 3.61 13.93 -16.05
CA GLY A 40 3.68 12.79 -15.11
C GLY A 40 3.26 11.43 -15.67
N ALA A 41 2.98 11.32 -16.98
CA ALA A 41 2.53 10.07 -17.59
C ALA A 41 3.60 8.96 -17.60
N LYS A 42 4.88 9.35 -17.67
CA LYS A 42 6.01 8.41 -17.72
C LYS A 42 7.07 8.82 -16.72
N PHE A 43 7.78 7.83 -16.23
CA PHE A 43 8.98 7.99 -15.41
C PHE A 43 10.06 7.03 -15.89
N ASP A 44 11.31 7.38 -15.62
CA ASP A 44 12.46 6.51 -15.84
C ASP A 44 12.86 5.86 -14.51
N GLU A 45 13.16 4.58 -14.56
CA GLU A 45 13.76 3.85 -13.45
C GLU A 45 15.29 3.92 -13.61
N VAL A 46 15.95 4.56 -12.67
CA VAL A 46 17.39 4.82 -12.70
C VAL A 46 18.06 4.41 -11.38
N GLU A 47 19.38 4.40 -11.37
CA GLU A 47 20.14 4.17 -10.13
C GLU A 47 19.90 5.31 -9.13
N ILE A 48 19.98 4.97 -7.84
CA ILE A 48 19.81 5.95 -6.75
C ILE A 48 20.96 6.97 -6.84
N PRO A 49 20.67 8.28 -6.89
CA PRO A 49 21.71 9.30 -6.88
C PRO A 49 22.62 9.18 -5.65
N ALA A 50 23.92 9.38 -5.81
CA ALA A 50 24.91 9.16 -4.76
C ALA A 50 24.61 9.93 -3.46
N GLU A 51 24.03 11.13 -3.58
CA GLU A 51 23.64 11.96 -2.45
C GLU A 51 22.55 11.35 -1.55
N TYR A 52 21.78 10.37 -2.07
CA TYR A 52 20.72 9.67 -1.34
C TYR A 52 21.10 8.24 -0.95
N ALA A 53 22.27 7.73 -1.38
CA ALA A 53 22.65 6.34 -1.22
C ALA A 53 22.66 5.88 0.25
N ASP A 54 23.29 6.66 1.13
CA ASP A 54 23.35 6.35 2.56
C ASP A 54 21.96 6.35 3.21
N LYS A 55 21.12 7.34 2.86
CA LYS A 55 19.76 7.42 3.38
C LYS A 55 18.88 6.28 2.88
N ALA A 56 19.02 5.91 1.61
CA ALA A 56 18.30 4.77 1.04
C ALA A 56 18.71 3.45 1.71
N ALA A 57 20.01 3.26 1.98
CA ALA A 57 20.52 2.08 2.68
C ALA A 57 20.00 2.00 4.13
N GLU A 58 20.00 3.11 4.87
CA GLU A 58 19.41 3.20 6.21
C GLU A 58 17.93 2.81 6.22
N LEU A 59 17.15 3.39 5.30
CA LEU A 59 15.71 3.12 5.19
C LEU A 59 15.45 1.67 4.74
N ARG A 60 16.29 1.14 3.85
CA ARG A 60 16.22 -0.26 3.41
C ARG A 60 16.44 -1.21 4.57
N ALA A 61 17.48 -1.01 5.37
CA ALA A 61 17.75 -1.84 6.54
C ALA A 61 16.56 -1.85 7.51
N SER A 62 16.03 -0.67 7.85
CA SER A 62 14.85 -0.55 8.71
C SER A 62 13.60 -1.22 8.13
N LEU A 63 13.38 -1.10 6.82
CA LEU A 63 12.25 -1.75 6.13
C LEU A 63 12.38 -3.27 6.17
N VAL A 64 13.57 -3.81 5.88
CA VAL A 64 13.82 -5.26 5.91
C VAL A 64 13.63 -5.82 7.31
N GLU A 65 14.22 -5.17 8.34
CA GLU A 65 14.05 -5.58 9.74
C GLU A 65 12.57 -5.65 10.15
N MET A 66 11.80 -4.60 9.81
CA MET A 66 10.36 -4.58 10.10
C MET A 66 9.57 -5.63 9.35
N ALA A 67 9.95 -5.93 8.10
CA ALA A 67 9.23 -6.87 7.26
C ALA A 67 9.48 -8.33 7.67
N VAL A 68 10.73 -8.70 7.99
CA VAL A 68 11.06 -10.08 8.37
C VAL A 68 10.44 -10.49 9.71
N GLU A 69 10.09 -9.53 10.59
CA GLU A 69 9.33 -9.79 11.82
C GLU A 69 7.97 -10.48 11.54
N GLU A 70 7.46 -10.43 10.32
CA GLU A 70 6.18 -11.01 9.93
C GLU A 70 6.26 -12.47 9.45
N ASP A 71 7.47 -13.07 9.40
CA ASP A 71 7.69 -14.45 8.98
C ASP A 71 8.90 -15.03 9.75
N ASP A 72 8.62 -15.93 10.70
CA ASP A 72 9.64 -16.51 11.60
C ASP A 72 10.81 -17.16 10.85
N ALA A 73 10.53 -17.84 9.73
CA ALA A 73 11.56 -18.52 8.95
C ALA A 73 12.48 -17.52 8.22
N LEU A 74 11.90 -16.43 7.71
CA LEU A 74 12.68 -15.35 7.09
C LEU A 74 13.47 -14.56 8.12
N LEU A 75 12.91 -14.34 9.31
CA LEU A 75 13.61 -13.68 10.42
C LEU A 75 14.83 -14.52 10.85
N GLU A 76 14.66 -15.83 11.06
CA GLU A 76 15.75 -16.73 11.42
C GLU A 76 16.86 -16.73 10.35
N ALA A 77 16.49 -16.90 9.09
CA ALA A 77 17.43 -16.87 7.97
C ALA A 77 18.17 -15.54 7.84
N TYR A 78 17.50 -14.41 8.08
CA TYR A 78 18.10 -13.07 8.06
C TYR A 78 19.10 -12.89 9.22
N LEU A 79 18.73 -13.32 10.43
CA LEU A 79 19.60 -13.22 11.61
C LEU A 79 20.85 -14.11 11.50
N GLU A 80 20.72 -15.31 10.92
CA GLU A 80 21.84 -16.26 10.76
C GLU A 80 22.81 -15.84 9.65
N SER A 81 22.31 -15.40 8.51
CA SER A 81 23.11 -15.17 7.30
C SER A 81 23.37 -13.70 6.97
N GLY A 82 22.59 -12.77 7.54
CA GLY A 82 22.57 -11.36 7.15
C GLY A 82 22.07 -11.12 5.72
N LYS A 83 21.55 -12.17 5.04
CA LYS A 83 21.07 -12.07 3.66
C LYS A 83 19.65 -11.55 3.64
N GLU A 84 19.42 -10.49 2.89
CA GLU A 84 18.08 -9.96 2.68
C GLU A 84 17.15 -10.98 1.97
N PRO A 85 15.83 -10.96 2.31
CA PRO A 85 14.82 -11.72 1.59
C PRO A 85 14.77 -11.41 0.09
N SER A 86 14.17 -12.32 -0.70
CA SER A 86 13.83 -12.00 -2.09
C SER A 86 12.84 -10.83 -2.16
N PHE A 87 12.73 -10.19 -3.34
CA PHE A 87 11.75 -9.13 -3.54
C PHE A 87 10.33 -9.63 -3.27
N GLU A 88 10.00 -10.82 -3.72
CA GLU A 88 8.69 -11.47 -3.56
C GLU A 88 8.38 -11.76 -2.08
N ASP A 89 9.34 -12.29 -1.33
CA ASP A 89 9.17 -12.54 0.09
C ASP A 89 9.01 -11.23 0.87
N LEU A 90 9.82 -10.23 0.56
CA LEU A 90 9.74 -8.92 1.18
C LEU A 90 8.37 -8.28 0.92
N GLN A 91 7.88 -8.34 -0.32
CA GLN A 91 6.57 -7.80 -0.68
C GLN A 91 5.44 -8.54 0.04
N ARG A 92 5.55 -9.87 0.19
CA ARG A 92 4.61 -10.71 0.95
C ARG A 92 4.59 -10.33 2.43
N CYS A 93 5.74 -10.13 3.05
CA CYS A 93 5.86 -9.71 4.45
C CYS A 93 5.30 -8.29 4.66
N ILE A 94 5.59 -7.35 3.76
CA ILE A 94 5.03 -5.99 3.82
C ILE A 94 3.50 -6.05 3.75
N ARG A 95 2.94 -6.83 2.82
CA ARG A 95 1.49 -7.02 2.71
C ARG A 95 0.91 -7.60 4.00
N HIS A 96 1.50 -8.67 4.53
CA HIS A 96 1.03 -9.33 5.75
C HIS A 96 1.00 -8.36 6.93
N GLY A 97 2.07 -7.64 7.16
CA GLY A 97 2.14 -6.66 8.25
C GLY A 97 1.19 -5.47 8.06
N ALA A 98 1.01 -4.98 6.82
CA ALA A 98 0.08 -3.90 6.51
C ALA A 98 -1.40 -4.30 6.76
N ILE A 99 -1.80 -5.49 6.31
CA ILE A 99 -3.17 -6.02 6.49
C ILE A 99 -3.48 -6.24 7.98
N ASN A 100 -2.49 -6.69 8.76
CA ASN A 100 -2.62 -6.94 10.19
C ASN A 100 -2.33 -5.71 11.07
N PHE A 101 -2.14 -4.53 10.47
CA PHE A 101 -1.87 -3.26 11.17
C PHE A 101 -0.62 -3.30 12.08
N LYS A 102 0.37 -4.12 11.76
CA LYS A 102 1.65 -4.15 12.46
C LYS A 102 2.47 -2.88 12.20
N PHE A 103 2.36 -2.38 10.98
CA PHE A 103 2.91 -1.11 10.52
C PHE A 103 2.06 -0.53 9.39
N VAL A 104 2.32 0.72 9.06
CA VAL A 104 1.63 1.43 7.98
C VAL A 104 2.64 1.81 6.90
N PRO A 105 2.50 1.31 5.65
CA PRO A 105 3.31 1.74 4.52
C PRO A 105 3.15 3.24 4.25
N VAL A 106 4.26 3.95 4.16
CA VAL A 106 4.29 5.40 3.92
C VAL A 106 4.97 5.67 2.59
N MET A 107 4.29 6.40 1.73
CA MET A 107 4.76 6.79 0.42
C MET A 107 4.70 8.30 0.24
N CYS A 108 5.54 8.84 -0.64
CA CYS A 108 5.55 10.23 -1.02
C CYS A 108 5.25 10.41 -2.51
N GLY A 109 4.76 11.58 -2.86
CA GLY A 109 4.47 11.96 -4.25
C GLY A 109 3.89 13.36 -4.34
N SER A 110 3.62 13.81 -5.55
CA SER A 110 2.95 15.07 -5.86
C SER A 110 1.78 14.82 -6.81
N ALA A 111 0.57 14.69 -6.26
CA ALA A 111 -0.64 14.45 -7.05
C ALA A 111 -0.89 15.58 -8.06
N PHE A 112 -0.65 16.83 -7.68
CA PHE A 112 -0.80 18.00 -8.58
C PHE A 112 0.13 17.93 -9.80
N LYS A 113 1.35 17.38 -9.63
CA LYS A 113 2.33 17.19 -10.71
C LYS A 113 2.24 15.80 -11.35
N ASN A 114 1.31 14.95 -10.92
CA ASN A 114 1.17 13.53 -11.29
C ASN A 114 2.46 12.70 -11.09
N LYS A 115 3.33 13.10 -10.15
CA LYS A 115 4.58 12.38 -9.83
C LYS A 115 4.36 11.47 -8.63
N GLY A 116 4.63 10.16 -8.78
CA GLY A 116 4.46 9.15 -7.73
C GLY A 116 3.06 8.54 -7.65
N VAL A 117 2.13 8.89 -8.55
CA VAL A 117 0.75 8.36 -8.55
C VAL A 117 0.73 6.88 -8.95
N GLN A 118 1.44 6.51 -10.01
CA GLN A 118 1.49 5.12 -10.48
C GLN A 118 2.05 4.17 -9.39
N PRO A 119 3.23 4.43 -8.79
CA PRO A 119 3.73 3.61 -7.70
C PRO A 119 2.78 3.54 -6.49
N LEU A 120 2.03 4.61 -6.21
CA LEU A 120 1.02 4.58 -5.15
C LEU A 120 -0.13 3.62 -5.48
N LEU A 121 -0.62 3.63 -6.72
CA LEU A 121 -1.68 2.71 -7.15
C LEU A 121 -1.19 1.26 -7.15
N ASP A 122 0.05 1.01 -7.58
CA ASP A 122 0.69 -0.31 -7.49
C ASP A 122 0.80 -0.78 -6.04
N ALA A 123 1.17 0.12 -5.13
CA ALA A 123 1.23 -0.19 -3.70
C ALA A 123 -0.16 -0.46 -3.08
N VAL A 124 -1.22 0.21 -3.54
CA VAL A 124 -2.60 -0.10 -3.14
C VAL A 124 -2.94 -1.55 -3.50
N VAL A 125 -2.61 -1.98 -4.73
CA VAL A 125 -2.84 -3.37 -5.18
C VAL A 125 -1.95 -4.36 -4.41
N ALA A 126 -0.68 -3.99 -4.17
CA ALA A 126 0.28 -4.88 -3.53
C ALA A 126 0.02 -5.06 -2.02
N TYR A 127 -0.35 -4.01 -1.29
CA TYR A 127 -0.30 -3.99 0.17
C TYR A 127 -1.65 -3.84 0.88
N LEU A 128 -2.71 -3.36 0.21
CA LEU A 128 -4.01 -3.23 0.86
C LEU A 128 -4.82 -4.54 0.77
N PRO A 129 -5.73 -4.78 1.75
CA PRO A 129 -6.55 -5.98 1.73
C PRO A 129 -7.56 -5.96 0.59
N SER A 130 -7.73 -7.09 -0.06
CA SER A 130 -8.85 -7.36 -0.97
C SER A 130 -10.06 -7.85 -0.19
N PRO A 131 -11.26 -7.91 -0.80
CA PRO A 131 -12.42 -8.55 -0.17
C PRO A 131 -12.18 -10.00 0.26
N LEU A 132 -11.23 -10.71 -0.37
CA LEU A 132 -10.88 -12.10 -0.03
C LEU A 132 -9.98 -12.21 1.21
N ASP A 133 -9.31 -11.13 1.59
CA ASP A 133 -8.46 -11.08 2.80
C ASP A 133 -9.29 -10.79 4.07
N ILE A 134 -10.59 -10.48 3.91
CA ILE A 134 -11.48 -10.07 4.99
C ILE A 134 -12.42 -11.24 5.33
N PRO A 135 -12.70 -11.51 6.62
CA PRO A 135 -13.69 -12.50 7.01
C PRO A 135 -15.06 -12.25 6.39
N ALA A 136 -15.84 -13.32 6.19
CA ALA A 136 -17.22 -13.22 5.70
C ALA A 136 -18.04 -12.25 6.57
N VAL A 137 -18.87 -11.44 5.94
CA VAL A 137 -19.76 -10.49 6.63
C VAL A 137 -20.84 -11.29 7.35
N ARG A 138 -20.99 -11.04 8.65
CA ARG A 138 -22.04 -11.65 9.49
C ARG A 138 -23.20 -10.70 9.68
N GLY A 139 -24.39 -11.26 9.65
CA GLY A 139 -25.64 -10.51 9.86
C GLY A 139 -26.76 -11.43 10.29
N THR A 140 -28.00 -10.89 10.34
CA THR A 140 -29.18 -11.66 10.67
C THR A 140 -30.21 -11.56 9.54
N ASP A 141 -30.89 -12.66 9.24
CA ASP A 141 -32.02 -12.66 8.33
C ASP A 141 -33.27 -12.02 9.00
N PRO A 142 -34.36 -11.76 8.25
CA PRO A 142 -35.60 -11.22 8.81
C PRO A 142 -36.25 -12.11 9.88
N LYS A 143 -35.84 -13.38 9.99
CA LYS A 143 -36.34 -14.34 11.00
C LYS A 143 -35.43 -14.37 12.24
N GLY A 144 -34.35 -13.59 12.26
CA GLY A 144 -33.41 -13.53 13.37
C GLY A 144 -32.32 -14.61 13.35
N ASN A 145 -32.20 -15.39 12.28
CA ASN A 145 -31.11 -16.38 12.17
C ASN A 145 -29.82 -15.71 11.75
N GLU A 146 -28.69 -16.17 12.28
CA GLU A 146 -27.37 -15.73 11.83
C GLU A 146 -27.11 -16.19 10.40
N VAL A 147 -26.58 -15.30 9.59
CA VAL A 147 -26.18 -15.56 8.20
C VAL A 147 -24.80 -14.98 7.93
N GLU A 148 -24.02 -15.70 7.14
CA GLU A 148 -22.72 -15.23 6.64
C GLU A 148 -22.77 -15.01 5.13
N ARG A 149 -22.01 -14.00 4.67
CA ARG A 149 -21.82 -13.72 3.25
C ARG A 149 -20.33 -13.59 2.96
N PRO A 150 -19.72 -14.62 2.36
CA PRO A 150 -18.35 -14.56 1.88
C PRO A 150 -18.25 -13.67 0.62
N ALA A 151 -17.05 -13.16 0.35
CA ALA A 151 -16.73 -12.49 -0.91
C ALA A 151 -16.53 -13.55 -2.01
N ASP A 152 -17.64 -14.05 -2.58
CA ASP A 152 -17.66 -15.08 -3.61
C ASP A 152 -18.70 -14.69 -4.67
N ASP A 153 -18.26 -14.59 -5.94
CA ASP A 153 -19.11 -14.24 -7.09
C ASP A 153 -20.26 -15.21 -7.31
N LYS A 154 -20.18 -16.44 -6.77
CA LYS A 154 -21.22 -17.47 -6.85
C LYS A 154 -22.20 -17.42 -5.67
N ALA A 155 -21.88 -16.65 -4.63
CA ALA A 155 -22.77 -16.50 -3.49
C ALA A 155 -24.02 -15.65 -3.86
N PRO A 156 -25.14 -15.79 -3.12
CA PRO A 156 -26.28 -14.91 -3.28
C PRO A 156 -25.87 -13.45 -3.11
N PHE A 157 -26.39 -12.57 -3.99
CA PHE A 157 -26.10 -11.14 -3.92
C PHE A 157 -26.33 -10.57 -2.51
N ALA A 158 -25.37 -9.82 -2.03
CA ALA A 158 -25.47 -9.06 -0.80
C ALA A 158 -24.75 -7.72 -0.98
N GLY A 159 -25.34 -6.66 -0.43
CA GLY A 159 -24.76 -5.33 -0.51
C GLY A 159 -25.14 -4.48 0.69
N LEU A 160 -24.25 -3.59 1.08
CA LEU A 160 -24.48 -2.62 2.14
C LEU A 160 -24.80 -1.24 1.54
N ALA A 161 -26.03 -0.76 1.73
CA ALA A 161 -26.38 0.63 1.46
C ALA A 161 -25.79 1.51 2.57
N PHE A 162 -24.73 2.27 2.28
CA PHE A 162 -23.98 3.00 3.30
C PHE A 162 -24.14 4.52 3.22
N LYS A 163 -24.70 5.06 2.13
CA LYS A 163 -24.91 6.50 1.96
C LYS A 163 -26.09 6.77 1.05
N ILE A 164 -26.94 7.71 1.45
CA ILE A 164 -27.98 8.31 0.60
C ILE A 164 -27.62 9.77 0.39
N MET A 165 -27.74 10.24 -0.84
CA MET A 165 -27.47 11.62 -1.22
C MET A 165 -28.58 12.11 -2.16
N ASP A 166 -29.07 13.31 -1.93
CA ASP A 166 -30.06 13.93 -2.83
C ASP A 166 -29.32 14.75 -3.88
N ASP A 167 -29.61 14.46 -5.14
CA ASP A 167 -29.13 15.20 -6.30
C ASP A 167 -30.30 16.01 -6.89
N PRO A 168 -30.09 17.32 -7.19
CA PRO A 168 -31.17 18.18 -7.69
C PRO A 168 -31.76 17.76 -9.03
N PHE A 169 -31.05 16.94 -9.82
CA PHE A 169 -31.45 16.56 -11.18
C PHE A 169 -31.96 15.13 -11.26
N VAL A 170 -31.40 14.21 -10.51
CA VAL A 170 -31.75 12.77 -10.58
C VAL A 170 -32.45 12.23 -9.32
N GLY A 171 -32.63 13.08 -8.30
CA GLY A 171 -33.29 12.68 -7.05
C GLY A 171 -32.37 11.95 -6.09
N SER A 172 -32.93 11.07 -5.26
CA SER A 172 -32.16 10.36 -4.23
C SER A 172 -31.32 9.24 -4.84
N ILE A 173 -30.00 9.30 -4.60
CA ILE A 173 -29.01 8.29 -5.01
C ILE A 173 -28.57 7.52 -3.79
N THR A 174 -28.70 6.19 -3.85
CA THR A 174 -28.22 5.29 -2.81
C THR A 174 -26.91 4.63 -3.25
N PHE A 175 -25.85 4.83 -2.46
CA PHE A 175 -24.56 4.17 -2.68
C PHE A 175 -24.55 2.82 -1.98
N VAL A 176 -24.24 1.78 -2.74
CA VAL A 176 -24.20 0.39 -2.26
C VAL A 176 -22.80 -0.18 -2.49
N ARG A 177 -22.25 -0.80 -1.44
CA ARG A 177 -21.05 -1.65 -1.53
C ARG A 177 -21.51 -3.09 -1.71
N VAL A 178 -21.07 -3.71 -2.77
CA VAL A 178 -21.26 -5.14 -3.04
C VAL A 178 -20.10 -5.94 -2.49
#